data_fa0d5554ad9baf0449b3e0add3052f03
#
_entry.id   fa0d5554ad9baf0449b3e0add3052f03
#
_cell.length_a   1.000
_cell.length_b   1.000
_cell.length_c   1.000
_cell.angle_alpha   90.00
_cell.angle_beta   90.00
_cell.angle_gamma   90.00
#
_symmetry.space_group_name_H-M   'P 1'
#
loop_
_entity.id
_entity.type
_entity.pdbx_description
1 polymer ?
#
loop_
_entity_poly.entity_id
_entity_poly.type
_entity_poly.pdbx_seq_one_letter_code
_entity_poly.pdbx_strand_id
1 'polypeptide(L)'
;MTGPTRAVRPQAVLFACGLNSVRSPMAAALFKHYFGRTYVGSAGVRKGELDPFAVAAMEEFGLDIAKHKPKTFEELEDWEGLNFDLIVTLSPEAHHKALELTRTVAADVEYWPTPDPTPAEGSREQRLEAYRAVRDQLSRRIRERFSDQQGGNE
;
A
#
# COMPACT_ATOMS: atom_id res chain seq x y z
N MET A 1 -6.15 -17.49 20.76
CA MET A 1 -6.24 -16.99 20.47
C MET A 1 -5.81 -16.55 19.52
N THR A 2 -5.59 -16.51 18.82
CA THR A 2 -5.09 -16.20 17.99
C THR A 2 -5.49 -15.20 17.34
N GLY A 3 -6.31 -14.89 16.96
CA GLY A 3 -6.65 -13.73 16.38
C GLY A 3 -6.27 -12.48 17.07
N PRO A 4 -5.80 -12.50 18.28
CA PRO A 4 -5.50 -11.24 18.94
C PRO A 4 -4.65 -10.31 18.11
N THR A 5 -3.65 -10.81 17.44
CA THR A 5 -2.78 -9.96 16.66
C THR A 5 -3.53 -9.23 15.58
N ARG A 6 -4.45 -9.92 14.92
CA ARG A 6 -5.20 -9.29 13.90
C ARG A 6 -6.19 -8.30 14.40
N ALA A 7 -6.68 -8.49 15.62
CA ALA A 7 -7.66 -7.60 16.20
C ALA A 7 -7.04 -6.28 16.62
N VAL A 8 -5.74 -6.24 16.81
CA VAL A 8 -5.08 -5.03 17.26
C VAL A 8 -4.75 -4.15 16.07
N ARG A 9 -5.09 -2.88 16.19
CA ARG A 9 -4.77 -1.93 15.14
C ARG A 9 -3.28 -1.70 15.09
N PRO A 10 -2.65 -1.82 13.93
CA PRO A 10 -1.22 -1.57 13.84
C PRO A 10 -0.91 -0.09 14.09
N GLN A 11 0.28 0.18 14.60
CA GLN A 11 0.73 1.54 14.83
C GLN A 11 1.47 2.10 13.63
N ALA A 12 2.03 1.23 12.81
CA ALA A 12 2.75 1.65 11.62
C ALA A 12 2.59 0.58 10.55
N VAL A 13 2.13 0.99 9.37
CA VAL A 13 1.81 0.08 8.27
C VAL A 13 2.66 0.42 7.06
N LEU A 14 3.23 -0.59 6.44
CA LEU A 14 3.97 -0.43 5.18
C LEU A 14 3.21 -1.15 4.07
N PHE A 15 2.92 -0.43 2.99
CA PHE A 15 2.36 -1.05 1.80
C PHE A 15 3.46 -1.24 0.77
N ALA A 16 3.51 -2.42 0.15
CA ALA A 16 4.60 -2.75 -0.74
C ALA A 16 4.11 -3.38 -2.03
N CYS A 17 4.75 -3.02 -3.14
CA CYS A 17 4.48 -3.63 -4.43
C CYS A 17 5.80 -3.76 -5.18
N GLY A 18 5.77 -4.04 -6.49
CA GLY A 18 7.01 -4.27 -7.23
C GLY A 18 7.85 -3.02 -7.40
N LEU A 19 7.25 -1.92 -7.86
CA LEU A 19 7.99 -0.72 -8.26
C LEU A 19 7.74 0.50 -7.40
N ASN A 20 6.80 0.45 -6.48
CA ASN A 20 6.40 1.60 -5.66
C ASN A 20 5.97 2.79 -6.54
N SER A 21 5.31 2.50 -7.65
CA SER A 21 4.91 3.53 -8.60
C SER A 21 3.41 3.62 -8.83
N VAL A 22 2.63 2.61 -8.45
CA VAL A 22 1.18 2.61 -8.63
C VAL A 22 0.48 2.11 -7.38
N ARG A 23 0.52 0.78 -7.14
CA ARG A 23 -0.33 0.15 -6.14
C ARG A 23 -0.02 0.58 -4.71
N SER A 24 1.25 0.52 -4.32
CA SER A 24 1.58 0.85 -2.94
C SER A 24 1.47 2.33 -2.62
N PRO A 25 1.82 3.27 -3.54
CA PRO A 25 1.57 4.68 -3.25
C PRO A 25 0.09 4.98 -3.12
N MET A 26 -0.75 4.35 -3.94
CA MET A 26 -2.19 4.53 -3.84
C MET A 26 -2.73 4.02 -2.52
N ALA A 27 -2.29 2.82 -2.12
CA ALA A 27 -2.74 2.23 -0.88
C ALA A 27 -2.33 3.07 0.32
N ALA A 28 -1.09 3.56 0.32
CA ALA A 28 -0.61 4.38 1.44
C ALA A 28 -1.41 5.68 1.56
N ALA A 29 -1.72 6.31 0.44
CA ALA A 29 -2.49 7.55 0.46
C ALA A 29 -3.91 7.31 0.94
N LEU A 30 -4.53 6.22 0.50
CA LEU A 30 -5.88 5.87 0.94
C LEU A 30 -5.90 5.57 2.42
N PHE A 31 -4.92 4.82 2.90
CA PHE A 31 -4.85 4.48 4.31
C PHE A 31 -4.70 5.74 5.16
N LYS A 32 -3.83 6.63 4.74
CA LYS A 32 -3.63 7.88 5.47
C LYS A 32 -4.89 8.72 5.49
N HIS A 33 -5.64 8.70 4.40
CA HIS A 33 -6.89 9.43 4.32
C HIS A 33 -7.91 8.92 5.32
N TYR A 34 -8.02 7.60 5.45
CA TYR A 34 -9.01 7.00 6.35
C TYR A 34 -8.53 6.92 7.79
N PHE A 35 -7.24 6.76 8.00
CA PHE A 35 -6.69 6.49 9.33
C PHE A 35 -5.46 7.36 9.57
N GLY A 36 -5.68 8.67 9.52
CA GLY A 36 -4.59 9.64 9.49
C GLY A 36 -3.67 9.66 10.70
N ARG A 37 -4.05 9.01 11.78
CA ARG A 37 -3.20 9.00 12.98
C ARG A 37 -2.17 7.88 12.98
N THR A 38 -2.33 6.93 12.10
CA THR A 38 -1.42 5.80 12.02
C THR A 38 -0.30 6.14 11.03
N TYR A 39 0.93 5.85 11.40
CA TYR A 39 2.04 6.07 10.50
C TYR A 39 1.96 5.09 9.34
N VAL A 40 2.16 5.56 8.13
CA VAL A 40 2.07 4.71 6.95
C VAL A 40 3.19 5.06 5.98
N GLY A 41 3.76 4.04 5.35
CA GLY A 41 4.76 4.22 4.33
C GLY A 41 4.51 3.29 3.17
N SER A 42 5.33 3.41 2.14
CA SER A 42 5.26 2.52 1.00
C SER A 42 6.65 2.29 0.43
N ALA A 43 6.85 1.13 -0.19
CA ALA A 43 8.14 0.78 -0.77
C ALA A 43 7.94 -0.23 -1.87
N GLY A 44 8.98 -0.45 -2.67
CA GLY A 44 8.98 -1.45 -3.72
C GLY A 44 10.17 -2.36 -3.64
N VAL A 45 10.10 -3.48 -4.32
CA VAL A 45 11.26 -4.37 -4.45
C VAL A 45 12.31 -3.67 -5.31
N ARG A 46 11.85 -3.02 -6.36
CA ARG A 46 12.65 -2.14 -7.21
C ARG A 46 11.91 -0.81 -7.24
N LYS A 47 12.49 0.21 -7.79
CA LYS A 47 11.74 1.47 -7.92
C LYS A 47 11.58 1.82 -9.38
N GLY A 48 10.37 2.25 -9.73
CA GLY A 48 10.08 2.80 -11.04
C GLY A 48 9.87 4.28 -10.91
N GLU A 49 9.17 4.83 -11.86
CA GLU A 49 8.77 6.23 -11.82
C GLU A 49 7.31 6.31 -11.45
N LEU A 50 6.93 7.33 -10.74
CA LEU A 50 5.54 7.52 -10.35
C LEU A 50 4.67 7.59 -11.61
N ASP A 51 3.61 6.80 -11.64
CA ASP A 51 2.78 6.65 -12.82
C ASP A 51 1.75 7.78 -12.88
N PRO A 52 1.71 8.54 -13.99
CA PRO A 52 0.75 9.63 -14.12
C PRO A 52 -0.72 9.19 -14.05
N PHE A 53 -1.03 7.98 -14.50
CA PHE A 53 -2.40 7.48 -14.38
C PHE A 53 -2.78 7.24 -12.92
N ALA A 54 -1.82 6.79 -12.12
CA ALA A 54 -2.07 6.63 -10.70
C ALA A 54 -2.35 8.00 -10.05
N VAL A 55 -1.56 9.00 -10.43
CA VAL A 55 -1.78 10.36 -9.93
C VAL A 55 -3.17 10.84 -10.31
N ALA A 56 -3.58 10.64 -11.56
CA ALA A 56 -4.88 11.10 -12.03
C ALA A 56 -6.02 10.39 -11.32
N ALA A 57 -5.91 9.08 -11.14
CA ALA A 57 -6.97 8.32 -10.46
C ALA A 57 -7.12 8.77 -9.01
N MET A 58 -6.02 9.10 -8.35
CA MET A 58 -6.08 9.55 -6.98
C MET A 58 -6.62 10.98 -6.88
N GLU A 59 -6.31 11.82 -7.85
CA GLU A 59 -6.86 13.17 -7.87
C GLU A 59 -8.38 13.16 -7.95
N GLU A 60 -8.94 12.22 -8.71
CA GLU A 60 -10.40 12.08 -8.78
C GLU A 60 -11.00 11.80 -7.43
N PHE A 61 -10.24 11.16 -6.56
CA PHE A 61 -10.69 10.82 -5.22
C PHE A 61 -10.35 11.93 -4.21
N GLY A 62 -9.75 13.01 -4.68
CA GLY A 62 -9.38 14.12 -3.82
C GLY A 62 -8.04 13.97 -3.13
N LEU A 63 -7.22 13.03 -3.55
CA LEU A 63 -5.92 12.79 -2.92
C LEU A 63 -4.80 13.05 -3.90
N ASP A 64 -3.77 13.76 -3.43
CA ASP A 64 -2.65 14.15 -4.27
C ASP A 64 -1.42 13.30 -3.93
N ILE A 65 -1.00 12.47 -4.88
CA ILE A 65 0.23 11.69 -4.70
C ILE A 65 1.33 12.15 -5.65
N ALA A 66 1.17 13.32 -6.28
CA ALA A 66 2.11 13.77 -7.30
C ALA A 66 3.53 13.96 -6.77
N LYS A 67 3.69 14.18 -5.47
CA LYS A 67 5.00 14.39 -4.88
C LYS A 67 5.63 13.12 -4.33
N HIS A 68 4.95 12.01 -4.45
CA HIS A 68 5.49 10.74 -3.98
C HIS A 68 6.73 10.37 -4.78
N LYS A 69 7.78 9.94 -4.08
CA LYS A 69 9.01 9.49 -4.73
C LYS A 69 9.17 8.00 -4.50
N PRO A 70 9.12 7.21 -5.58
CA PRO A 70 9.31 5.77 -5.43
C PRO A 70 10.62 5.43 -4.74
N LYS A 71 10.59 4.39 -3.92
CA LYS A 71 11.76 3.96 -3.16
C LYS A 71 11.71 2.47 -2.96
N THR A 72 12.85 1.88 -2.73
CA THR A 72 12.96 0.46 -2.43
C THR A 72 12.87 0.23 -0.93
N PHE A 73 12.68 -1.03 -0.53
CA PHE A 73 12.75 -1.40 0.88
C PHE A 73 14.09 -0.98 1.48
N GLU A 74 15.19 -1.19 0.73
CA GLU A 74 16.52 -0.87 1.23
C GLU A 74 16.69 0.63 1.46
N GLU A 75 16.19 1.44 0.52
CA GLU A 75 16.26 2.88 0.69
C GLU A 75 15.43 3.35 1.86
N LEU A 76 14.26 2.77 2.04
CA LEU A 76 13.41 3.14 3.17
C LEU A 76 14.10 2.77 4.48
N GLU A 77 14.72 1.59 4.52
CA GLU A 77 15.43 1.15 5.71
C GLU A 77 16.58 2.10 6.04
N ASP A 78 17.31 2.54 5.03
CA ASP A 78 18.45 3.44 5.24
C ASP A 78 18.01 4.81 5.73
N TRP A 79 16.89 5.31 5.23
CA TRP A 79 16.46 6.68 5.52
C TRP A 79 15.62 6.79 6.77
N GLU A 80 14.78 5.81 7.03
CA GLU A 80 13.79 5.91 8.11
C GLU A 80 13.78 4.70 9.02
N GLY A 81 14.40 3.60 8.59
CA GLY A 81 14.28 2.34 9.30
C GLY A 81 13.00 1.62 8.92
N LEU A 82 12.96 0.33 9.20
CA LEU A 82 11.79 -0.48 8.93
C LEU A 82 11.07 -0.76 10.23
N ASN A 83 10.50 0.27 10.81
CA ASN A 83 9.84 0.17 12.11
C ASN A 83 8.34 0.06 11.94
N PHE A 84 7.92 -0.90 11.14
CA PHE A 84 6.51 -1.15 10.87
C PHE A 84 6.12 -2.44 11.58
N ASP A 85 4.92 -2.44 12.16
CA ASP A 85 4.42 -3.66 12.79
C ASP A 85 3.53 -4.46 11.84
N LEU A 86 3.14 -3.89 10.71
CA LEU A 86 2.39 -4.61 9.69
C LEU A 86 2.90 -4.22 8.30
N ILE A 87 3.21 -5.22 7.49
CA ILE A 87 3.58 -5.02 6.10
C ILE A 87 2.50 -5.67 5.23
N VAL A 88 1.83 -4.85 4.42
CA VAL A 88 0.81 -5.33 3.50
C VAL A 88 1.42 -5.38 2.11
N THR A 89 1.52 -6.58 1.56
CA THR A 89 2.12 -6.77 0.25
C THR A 89 1.03 -6.92 -0.81
N LEU A 90 1.22 -6.25 -1.94
CA LEU A 90 0.20 -6.15 -2.98
C LEU A 90 0.55 -6.93 -4.24
N SER A 91 1.74 -7.51 -4.28
CA SER A 91 2.19 -8.31 -5.41
C SER A 91 2.97 -9.52 -4.90
N PRO A 92 3.08 -10.59 -5.70
CA PRO A 92 3.86 -11.76 -5.27
C PRO A 92 5.32 -11.41 -4.99
N GLU A 93 5.91 -10.55 -5.81
CA GLU A 93 7.29 -10.15 -5.67
C GLU A 93 7.52 -9.45 -4.34
N ALA A 94 6.63 -8.51 -4.01
CA ALA A 94 6.74 -7.78 -2.75
C ALA A 94 6.51 -8.70 -1.56
N HIS A 95 5.61 -9.67 -1.71
CA HIS A 95 5.33 -10.60 -0.63
C HIS A 95 6.56 -11.45 -0.33
N HIS A 96 7.21 -11.95 -1.36
CA HIS A 96 8.43 -12.74 -1.19
C HIS A 96 9.51 -11.92 -0.46
N LYS A 97 9.68 -10.67 -0.87
CA LYS A 97 10.67 -9.79 -0.25
C LYS A 97 10.34 -9.54 1.22
N ALA A 98 9.06 -9.31 1.52
CA ALA A 98 8.65 -9.05 2.90
C ALA A 98 8.91 -10.26 3.79
N LEU A 99 8.67 -11.47 3.29
CA LEU A 99 8.92 -12.67 4.08
C LEU A 99 10.39 -12.82 4.40
N GLU A 100 11.27 -12.43 3.49
CA GLU A 100 12.70 -12.45 3.77
C GLU A 100 13.05 -11.45 4.87
N LEU A 101 12.46 -10.27 4.82
CA LEU A 101 12.74 -9.22 5.78
C LEU A 101 12.31 -9.60 7.20
N THR A 102 11.22 -10.35 7.32
CA THR A 102 10.71 -10.68 8.65
C THR A 102 11.58 -11.68 9.39
N ARG A 103 12.65 -12.14 8.77
CA ARG A 103 13.66 -12.92 9.50
C ARG A 103 14.40 -12.04 10.49
N THR A 104 14.48 -10.74 10.24
CA THR A 104 15.23 -9.82 11.09
C THR A 104 14.41 -8.64 11.59
N VAL A 105 13.21 -8.47 11.08
CA VAL A 105 12.34 -7.36 11.45
C VAL A 105 11.07 -7.92 12.05
N ALA A 106 10.69 -7.41 13.21
CA ALA A 106 9.48 -7.89 13.89
C ALA A 106 8.27 -7.21 13.30
N ALA A 107 7.65 -7.84 12.33
CA ALA A 107 6.45 -7.32 11.68
C ALA A 107 5.60 -8.49 11.21
N ASP A 108 4.29 -8.29 11.22
CA ASP A 108 3.38 -9.25 10.59
C ASP A 108 3.28 -8.89 9.11
N VAL A 109 2.99 -9.89 8.29
CA VAL A 109 2.85 -9.69 6.85
C VAL A 109 1.48 -10.18 6.42
N GLU A 110 0.76 -9.34 5.66
CA GLU A 110 -0.51 -9.75 5.04
C GLU A 110 -0.35 -9.59 3.53
N TYR A 111 -0.83 -10.57 2.80
CA TYR A 111 -0.75 -10.54 1.34
C TYR A 111 -2.13 -10.21 0.76
N TRP A 112 -2.20 -9.08 0.05
CA TRP A 112 -3.43 -8.66 -0.62
C TRP A 112 -3.15 -8.63 -2.12
N PRO A 113 -3.30 -9.74 -2.82
CA PRO A 113 -3.04 -9.75 -4.28
C PRO A 113 -3.87 -8.68 -4.97
N THR A 114 -3.21 -7.78 -5.66
CA THR A 114 -3.84 -6.65 -6.30
C THR A 114 -3.40 -6.57 -7.75
N PRO A 115 -4.34 -6.49 -8.70
CA PRO A 115 -3.97 -6.45 -10.12
C PRO A 115 -3.08 -5.26 -10.43
N ASP A 116 -2.17 -5.45 -11.37
CA ASP A 116 -1.32 -4.37 -11.87
C ASP A 116 -2.07 -3.73 -13.05
N PRO A 117 -2.42 -2.44 -12.96
CA PRO A 117 -3.17 -1.81 -14.04
C PRO A 117 -2.32 -1.36 -15.22
N THR A 118 -1.00 -1.40 -15.08
CA THR A 118 -0.12 -0.83 -16.10
C THR A 118 -0.22 -1.50 -17.48
N PRO A 119 -0.51 -2.82 -17.59
CA PRO A 119 -0.62 -3.42 -18.93
C PRO A 119 -1.93 -3.08 -19.65
N ALA A 120 -2.86 -2.38 -19.02
CA ALA A 120 -4.13 -2.08 -19.66
C ALA A 120 -3.92 -1.31 -20.96
N GLU A 121 -4.70 -1.65 -21.96
CA GLU A 121 -4.59 -1.06 -23.29
C GLU A 121 -5.87 -0.37 -23.67
N GLY A 122 -5.83 0.37 -24.77
CA GLY A 122 -6.98 1.06 -25.28
C GLY A 122 -6.81 2.57 -25.18
N SER A 123 -7.93 3.28 -25.13
CA SER A 123 -7.91 4.73 -25.02
C SER A 123 -7.39 5.16 -23.66
N ARG A 124 -7.09 6.44 -23.55
CA ARG A 124 -6.66 6.98 -22.27
C ARG A 124 -7.70 6.70 -21.18
N GLU A 125 -8.97 6.86 -21.53
CA GLU A 125 -10.04 6.64 -20.57
C GLU A 125 -10.13 5.18 -20.15
N GLN A 126 -9.97 4.27 -21.10
CA GLN A 126 -10.00 2.84 -20.78
C GLN A 126 -8.83 2.44 -19.90
N ARG A 127 -7.67 3.01 -20.17
CA ARG A 127 -6.50 2.73 -19.34
C ARG A 127 -6.70 3.31 -17.93
N LEU A 128 -7.19 4.54 -17.85
CA LEU A 128 -7.44 5.17 -16.55
C LEU A 128 -8.46 4.39 -15.73
N GLU A 129 -9.43 3.78 -16.42
CA GLU A 129 -10.45 2.98 -15.73
C GLU A 129 -9.82 1.79 -14.99
N ALA A 130 -8.77 1.20 -15.55
CA ALA A 130 -8.08 0.11 -14.85
C ALA A 130 -7.46 0.60 -13.54
N TYR A 131 -6.93 1.82 -13.53
CA TYR A 131 -6.36 2.40 -12.30
C TYR A 131 -7.46 2.73 -11.29
N ARG A 132 -8.60 3.21 -11.78
CA ARG A 132 -9.74 3.47 -10.90
C ARG A 132 -10.20 2.20 -10.20
N ALA A 133 -10.23 1.10 -10.94
CA ALA A 133 -10.65 -0.17 -10.37
C ALA A 133 -9.72 -0.62 -9.26
N VAL A 134 -8.41 -0.47 -9.46
CA VAL A 134 -7.43 -0.80 -8.44
C VAL A 134 -7.59 0.12 -7.22
N ARG A 135 -7.74 1.41 -7.45
CA ARG A 135 -7.97 2.37 -6.37
C ARG A 135 -9.18 1.98 -5.53
N ASP A 136 -10.28 1.66 -6.20
CA ASP A 136 -11.52 1.36 -5.49
C ASP A 136 -11.42 0.04 -4.74
N GLN A 137 -10.73 -0.94 -5.30
CA GLN A 137 -10.51 -2.20 -4.64
C GLN A 137 -9.66 -2.00 -3.38
N LEU A 138 -8.58 -1.22 -3.48
CA LEU A 138 -7.74 -0.94 -2.33
C LEU A 138 -8.49 -0.16 -1.26
N SER A 139 -9.28 0.81 -1.68
CA SER A 139 -10.07 1.61 -0.75
C SER A 139 -11.00 0.72 0.07
N ARG A 140 -11.70 -0.19 -0.61
CA ARG A 140 -12.62 -1.10 0.07
C ARG A 140 -11.88 -2.03 1.01
N ARG A 141 -10.76 -2.60 0.55
CA ARG A 141 -10.01 -3.55 1.36
C ARG A 141 -9.45 -2.89 2.62
N ILE A 142 -8.94 -1.68 2.47
CA ILE A 142 -8.39 -0.95 3.61
C ILE A 142 -9.47 -0.67 4.65
N ARG A 143 -10.64 -0.20 4.19
CA ARG A 143 -11.71 0.10 5.13
C ARG A 143 -12.21 -1.16 5.82
N GLU A 144 -12.34 -2.26 5.08
CA GLU A 144 -12.81 -3.51 5.67
C GLU A 144 -11.83 -4.05 6.70
N ARG A 145 -10.55 -3.98 6.39
CA ARG A 145 -9.54 -4.57 7.27
C ARG A 145 -9.38 -3.79 8.57
N PHE A 146 -9.46 -2.47 8.52
CA PHE A 146 -9.11 -1.64 9.66
C PHE A 146 -10.27 -0.96 10.36
N SER A 147 -11.44 -0.85 9.74
CA SER A 147 -12.55 -0.15 10.38
C SER A 147 -13.14 -0.92 11.55
N ASP A 148 -13.08 -2.25 11.56
CA ASP A 148 -13.58 -3.02 12.69
C ASP A 148 -12.86 -2.64 13.96
N GLN A 149 -11.55 -2.45 13.87
CA GLN A 149 -10.75 -2.10 15.04
C GLN A 149 -11.10 -0.71 15.53
N GLN A 150 -11.39 0.19 14.60
CA GLN A 150 -11.78 1.53 14.93
C GLN A 150 -13.15 1.54 15.59
N GLY A 151 -14.09 0.77 15.03
CA GLY A 151 -15.42 0.67 15.60
C GLY A 151 -15.41 0.01 16.96
N GLY A 152 -14.51 -0.92 17.18
CA GLY A 152 -14.43 -1.64 18.43
C GLY A 152 -14.02 -0.76 19.60
N ASN A 153 -13.53 0.42 19.31
CA ASN A 153 -13.11 1.34 20.36
C ASN A 153 -14.26 2.14 20.94
N GLU A 154 -15.40 1.96 20.40
CA GLU A 154 -16.55 2.68 20.89
C GLU A 154 -17.38 1.85 21.83
#